data_23efcc9b6653224745b487e6eaaf3859
#
_entry.id   23efcc9b6653224745b487e6eaaf3859
#
_cell.length_a   1.000
_cell.length_b   1.000
_cell.length_c   1.000
_cell.angle_alpha   90.00
_cell.angle_beta   90.00
_cell.angle_gamma   90.00
#
_symmetry.space_group_name_H-M   'P 1'
#
loop_
_entity.id
_entity.type
_entity.pdbx_description
1 polymer ?
#
loop_
_entity_poly.entity_id
_entity_poly.type
_entity_poly.pdbx_seq_one_letter_code
_entity_poly.pdbx_strand_id
1 'polypeptide(L)'
;MNYYKTGQFAKLANVSERTIRYYDKIGLLKPSFVMENGYRQYSDLDLLKLQKILSLKHLGFSIEEIFPMVMDNTNLKESFELQIDLIEDKISHLQSLKDALKRASQTPDLSWNMILSLVQLSNEETNIIEQYKNAKNLNDRISLHEKYSTNKQGWFNWLFNQ
;
A
#
# COMPACT_ATOMS: atom_id res chain seq x y z
N MET A 1 -28.57 -15.72 6.31
CA MET A 1 -27.60 -14.62 6.34
C MET A 1 -27.34 -14.31 7.80
N ASN A 2 -26.12 -14.46 8.25
CA ASN A 2 -25.80 -14.21 9.66
C ASN A 2 -25.43 -12.75 9.86
N TYR A 3 -25.66 -12.27 11.09
CA TYR A 3 -25.32 -10.92 11.49
C TYR A 3 -24.46 -10.96 12.75
N TYR A 4 -23.43 -10.12 12.78
CA TYR A 4 -22.41 -10.09 13.81
C TYR A 4 -22.32 -8.70 14.43
N LYS A 5 -22.25 -8.62 15.75
CA LYS A 5 -21.86 -7.38 16.44
C LYS A 5 -20.40 -7.04 16.11
N THR A 6 -20.01 -5.78 16.24
CA THR A 6 -18.65 -5.30 15.92
C THR A 6 -17.55 -6.18 16.49
N GLY A 7 -17.65 -6.58 17.77
CA GLY A 7 -16.63 -7.42 18.42
C GLY A 7 -16.56 -8.85 17.87
N GLN A 8 -17.69 -9.46 17.54
CA GLN A 8 -17.76 -10.78 16.92
C GLN A 8 -17.16 -10.72 15.50
N PHE A 9 -17.55 -9.71 14.73
CA PHE A 9 -17.09 -9.46 13.38
C PHE A 9 -15.58 -9.21 13.32
N ALA A 10 -15.05 -8.41 14.24
CA ALA A 10 -13.62 -8.16 14.37
C ALA A 10 -12.83 -9.46 14.68
N LYS A 11 -13.35 -10.30 15.58
CA LYS A 11 -12.74 -11.61 15.90
C LYS A 11 -12.72 -12.54 14.70
N LEU A 12 -13.81 -12.63 13.91
CA LEU A 12 -13.88 -13.47 12.72
C LEU A 12 -12.82 -13.09 11.67
N ALA A 13 -12.54 -11.81 11.55
CA ALA A 13 -11.55 -11.28 10.60
C ALA A 13 -10.14 -11.13 11.19
N ASN A 14 -9.95 -11.50 12.45
CA ASN A 14 -8.67 -11.34 13.19
C ASN A 14 -8.13 -9.90 13.18
N VAL A 15 -9.02 -8.93 13.40
CA VAL A 15 -8.67 -7.50 13.49
C VAL A 15 -9.23 -6.89 14.77
N SER A 16 -8.79 -5.68 15.13
CA SER A 16 -9.34 -4.95 16.27
C SER A 16 -10.71 -4.34 15.96
N GLU A 17 -11.56 -4.18 16.97
CA GLU A 17 -12.82 -3.40 16.83
C GLU A 17 -12.53 -1.96 16.39
N ARG A 18 -11.40 -1.38 16.80
CA ARG A 18 -10.97 -0.05 16.39
C ARG A 18 -10.77 0.01 14.87
N THR A 19 -10.21 -1.03 14.27
CA THR A 19 -10.05 -1.13 12.80
C THR A 19 -11.41 -1.13 12.11
N ILE A 20 -12.37 -1.92 12.59
CA ILE A 20 -13.73 -1.98 12.01
C ILE A 20 -14.42 -0.61 12.12
N ARG A 21 -14.36 0.03 13.28
CA ARG A 21 -14.93 1.37 13.51
C ARG A 21 -14.26 2.43 12.65
N TYR A 22 -12.95 2.32 12.42
CA TYR A 22 -12.22 3.21 11.54
C TYR A 22 -12.68 3.05 10.09
N TYR A 23 -12.82 1.83 9.58
CA TYR A 23 -13.31 1.57 8.23
C TYR A 23 -14.75 2.04 8.03
N ASP A 24 -15.62 1.91 9.04
CA ASP A 24 -16.95 2.50 9.02
C ASP A 24 -16.89 4.02 8.97
N LYS A 25 -16.07 4.65 9.81
CA LYS A 25 -15.92 6.11 9.86
C LYS A 25 -15.51 6.71 8.53
N ILE A 26 -14.56 6.09 7.83
CA ILE A 26 -14.07 6.56 6.52
C ILE A 26 -14.94 6.09 5.35
N GLY A 27 -15.98 5.30 5.59
CA GLY A 27 -16.91 4.81 4.56
C GLY A 27 -16.43 3.59 3.78
N LEU A 28 -15.26 3.04 4.09
CA LEU A 28 -14.69 1.88 3.39
C LEU A 28 -15.47 0.59 3.67
N LEU A 29 -15.95 0.41 4.91
CA LEU A 29 -16.76 -0.73 5.32
C LEU A 29 -17.90 -0.25 6.22
N LYS A 30 -19.10 -0.10 5.66
CA LYS A 30 -20.31 0.25 6.40
C LYS A 30 -20.98 -1.00 6.99
N PRO A 31 -21.57 -0.92 8.18
CA PRO A 31 -22.43 -2.01 8.68
C PRO A 31 -23.67 -2.17 7.81
N SER A 32 -24.15 -3.41 7.68
CA SER A 32 -25.42 -3.70 6.97
C SER A 32 -26.60 -2.91 7.56
N PHE A 33 -26.60 -2.73 8.88
CA PHE A 33 -27.54 -1.83 9.56
C PHE A 33 -27.04 -1.41 10.95
N VAL A 34 -27.62 -0.33 11.46
CA VAL A 34 -27.40 0.16 12.81
C VAL A 34 -28.74 0.07 13.55
N MET A 35 -28.73 -0.62 14.70
CA MET A 35 -29.92 -0.76 15.53
C MET A 35 -30.30 0.58 16.18
N GLU A 36 -31.56 0.72 16.63
CA GLU A 36 -32.05 1.94 17.31
C GLU A 36 -31.19 2.34 18.53
N ASN A 37 -30.61 1.36 19.22
CA ASN A 37 -29.69 1.58 20.34
C ASN A 37 -28.24 1.91 19.91
N GLY A 38 -27.99 2.15 18.62
CA GLY A 38 -26.69 2.52 18.07
C GLY A 38 -25.72 1.35 17.82
N TYR A 39 -26.12 0.10 18.09
CA TYR A 39 -25.26 -1.05 17.81
C TYR A 39 -25.20 -1.37 16.32
N ARG A 40 -23.97 -1.56 15.83
CA ARG A 40 -23.67 -1.94 14.44
C ARG A 40 -23.81 -3.43 14.24
N GLN A 41 -24.42 -3.81 13.13
CA GLN A 41 -24.56 -5.20 12.70
C GLN A 41 -23.94 -5.36 11.30
N TYR A 42 -23.08 -6.33 11.18
CA TYR A 42 -22.36 -6.68 9.96
C TYR A 42 -22.82 -8.05 9.46
N SER A 43 -23.01 -8.18 8.17
CA SER A 43 -23.45 -9.42 7.52
C SER A 43 -22.28 -10.28 7.03
N ASP A 44 -22.57 -11.49 6.53
CA ASP A 44 -21.59 -12.34 5.83
C ASP A 44 -21.03 -11.62 4.58
N LEU A 45 -21.82 -10.79 3.88
CA LEU A 45 -21.35 -9.99 2.74
C LEU A 45 -20.36 -8.91 3.16
N ASP A 46 -20.60 -8.27 4.30
CA ASP A 46 -19.65 -7.32 4.87
C ASP A 46 -18.33 -8.02 5.25
N LEU A 47 -18.40 -9.29 5.68
CA LEU A 47 -17.21 -10.09 5.97
C LEU A 47 -16.38 -10.36 4.70
N LEU A 48 -17.03 -10.71 3.59
CA LEU A 48 -16.35 -10.86 2.30
C LEU A 48 -15.70 -9.55 1.85
N LYS A 49 -16.41 -8.43 2.02
CA LYS A 49 -15.86 -7.10 1.72
C LYS A 49 -14.64 -6.80 2.59
N LEU A 50 -14.72 -7.08 3.89
CA LEU A 50 -13.59 -6.90 4.82
C LEU A 50 -12.40 -7.77 4.41
N GLN A 51 -12.62 -9.03 4.03
CA GLN A 51 -11.55 -9.92 3.56
C GLN A 51 -10.84 -9.35 2.33
N LYS A 52 -11.58 -8.79 1.35
CA LYS A 52 -10.98 -8.11 0.19
C LYS A 52 -10.10 -6.93 0.63
N ILE A 53 -10.60 -6.08 1.53
CA ILE A 53 -9.85 -4.95 2.08
C ILE A 53 -8.54 -5.41 2.74
N LEU A 54 -8.63 -6.43 3.59
CA LEU A 54 -7.46 -6.96 4.32
C LEU A 54 -6.44 -7.60 3.37
N SER A 55 -6.90 -8.30 2.32
CA SER A 55 -6.02 -8.88 1.30
C SER A 55 -5.25 -7.79 0.55
N LEU A 56 -5.92 -6.74 0.10
CA LEU A 56 -5.26 -5.61 -0.56
C LEU A 56 -4.29 -4.88 0.38
N LYS A 57 -4.66 -4.71 1.66
CA LYS A 57 -3.73 -4.17 2.68
C LYS A 57 -2.50 -5.03 2.85
N HIS A 58 -2.66 -6.35 2.87
CA HIS A 58 -1.53 -7.28 2.97
C HIS A 58 -0.59 -7.21 1.76
N LEU A 59 -1.14 -6.93 0.57
CA LEU A 59 -0.38 -6.70 -0.66
C LEU A 59 0.32 -5.32 -0.69
N GLY A 60 0.13 -4.48 0.34
CA GLY A 60 0.83 -3.21 0.48
C GLY A 60 0.06 -1.98 -0.02
N PHE A 61 -1.18 -2.14 -0.49
CA PHE A 61 -2.00 -1.01 -0.92
C PHE A 61 -2.38 -0.09 0.26
N SER A 62 -2.38 1.20 0.03
CA SER A 62 -2.89 2.21 0.96
C SER A 62 -4.42 2.16 1.04
N ILE A 63 -5.01 2.79 2.05
CA ILE A 63 -6.47 2.86 2.19
C ILE A 63 -7.10 3.66 1.04
N GLU A 64 -6.44 4.71 0.60
CA GLU A 64 -6.87 5.57 -0.50
C GLU A 64 -6.95 4.82 -1.81
N GLU A 65 -6.03 3.86 -2.04
CA GLU A 65 -6.02 2.99 -3.22
C GLU A 65 -7.06 1.88 -3.13
N ILE A 66 -7.24 1.30 -1.94
CA ILE A 66 -8.22 0.23 -1.70
C ILE A 66 -9.65 0.74 -1.89
N PHE A 67 -9.92 1.99 -1.54
CA PHE A 67 -11.27 2.54 -1.57
C PHE A 67 -11.94 2.41 -2.94
N PRO A 68 -11.39 2.93 -4.06
CA PRO A 68 -11.98 2.75 -5.39
C PRO A 68 -12.00 1.28 -5.84
N MET A 69 -10.99 0.47 -5.52
CA MET A 69 -10.94 -0.94 -5.90
C MET A 69 -12.10 -1.76 -5.29
N VAL A 70 -12.52 -1.41 -4.08
CA VAL A 70 -13.59 -2.13 -3.36
C VAL A 70 -14.97 -1.58 -3.71
N MET A 71 -15.09 -0.29 -4.07
CA MET A 71 -16.37 0.35 -4.39
C MET A 71 -16.76 0.15 -5.85
N ASP A 72 -15.84 0.31 -6.80
CA ASP A 72 -16.16 0.40 -8.22
C ASP A 72 -15.71 -0.81 -9.03
N ASN A 73 -14.96 -1.76 -8.46
CA ASN A 73 -14.29 -2.88 -9.14
C ASN A 73 -13.43 -2.44 -10.36
N THR A 74 -13.03 -1.15 -10.41
CA THR A 74 -12.31 -0.58 -11.54
C THR A 74 -10.80 -0.79 -11.41
N ASN A 75 -10.16 -1.13 -12.53
CA ASN A 75 -8.70 -1.09 -12.73
C ASN A 75 -7.82 -1.88 -11.73
N LEU A 76 -8.31 -3.03 -11.22
CA LEU A 76 -7.49 -3.91 -10.37
C LEU A 76 -6.17 -4.30 -11.06
N LYS A 77 -6.20 -4.56 -12.36
CA LYS A 77 -5.01 -4.95 -13.13
C LYS A 77 -3.97 -3.84 -13.13
N GLU A 78 -4.35 -2.63 -13.52
CA GLU A 78 -3.46 -1.46 -13.53
C GLU A 78 -2.90 -1.15 -12.14
N SER A 79 -3.75 -1.26 -11.10
CA SER A 79 -3.30 -1.06 -9.72
C SER A 79 -2.28 -2.11 -9.29
N PHE A 80 -2.43 -3.37 -9.74
CA PHE A 80 -1.45 -4.42 -9.45
C PHE A 80 -0.15 -4.19 -10.21
N GLU A 81 -0.18 -3.76 -11.46
CA GLU A 81 1.00 -3.40 -12.25
C GLU A 81 1.79 -2.28 -11.55
N LEU A 82 1.13 -1.20 -11.14
CA LEU A 82 1.78 -0.13 -10.35
C LEU A 82 2.38 -0.63 -9.04
N GLN A 83 1.71 -1.56 -8.36
CA GLN A 83 2.24 -2.13 -7.11
C GLN A 83 3.46 -3.02 -7.36
N ILE A 84 3.49 -3.75 -8.48
CA ILE A 84 4.64 -4.55 -8.92
C ILE A 84 5.84 -3.62 -9.15
N ASP A 85 5.66 -2.54 -9.91
CA ASP A 85 6.72 -1.56 -10.18
C ASP A 85 7.31 -0.98 -8.88
N LEU A 86 6.45 -0.60 -7.93
CA LEU A 86 6.88 -0.11 -6.62
C LEU A 86 7.68 -1.16 -5.82
N ILE A 87 7.31 -2.43 -5.93
CA ILE A 87 8.01 -3.53 -5.27
C ILE A 87 9.37 -3.76 -5.94
N GLU A 88 9.44 -3.70 -7.27
CA GLU A 88 10.68 -3.85 -8.05
C GLU A 88 11.67 -2.73 -7.74
N ASP A 89 11.21 -1.48 -7.70
CA ASP A 89 12.02 -0.34 -7.26
C ASP A 89 12.56 -0.55 -5.84
N LYS A 90 11.72 -1.01 -4.92
CA LYS A 90 12.13 -1.30 -3.54
C LYS A 90 13.13 -2.45 -3.46
N ILE A 91 12.98 -3.49 -4.27
CA ILE A 91 13.94 -4.60 -4.37
C ILE A 91 15.29 -4.07 -4.88
N SER A 92 15.30 -3.27 -5.94
CA SER A 92 16.52 -2.66 -6.50
C SER A 92 17.24 -1.83 -5.45
N HIS A 93 16.52 -1.00 -4.71
CA HIS A 93 17.08 -0.21 -3.62
C HIS A 93 17.69 -1.08 -2.51
N LEU A 94 16.92 -2.04 -2.00
CA LEU A 94 17.44 -2.94 -0.96
C LEU A 94 18.67 -3.72 -1.43
N GLN A 95 18.75 -4.03 -2.72
CA GLN A 95 19.90 -4.65 -3.34
C GLN A 95 21.12 -3.72 -3.30
N SER A 96 20.94 -2.46 -3.71
CA SER A 96 21.98 -1.42 -3.70
C SER A 96 22.48 -1.15 -2.28
N LEU A 97 21.58 -1.04 -1.31
CA LEU A 97 21.91 -0.86 0.10
C LEU A 97 22.67 -2.07 0.66
N LYS A 98 22.22 -3.29 0.35
CA LYS A 98 22.92 -4.53 0.73
C LYS A 98 24.36 -4.56 0.19
N ASP A 99 24.54 -4.21 -1.08
CA ASP A 99 25.87 -4.20 -1.71
C ASP A 99 26.77 -3.11 -1.12
N ALA A 100 26.21 -1.95 -0.78
CA ALA A 100 26.92 -0.89 -0.08
C ALA A 100 27.34 -1.32 1.34
N LEU A 101 26.45 -1.96 2.10
CA LEU A 101 26.77 -2.52 3.42
C LEU A 101 27.85 -3.61 3.34
N LYS A 102 27.78 -4.47 2.31
CA LYS A 102 28.78 -5.52 2.08
C LYS A 102 30.15 -4.93 1.81
N ARG A 103 30.25 -3.88 0.97
CA ARG A 103 31.51 -3.17 0.73
C ARG A 103 32.05 -2.53 2.02
N ALA A 104 31.18 -1.86 2.78
CA ALA A 104 31.53 -1.25 4.05
C ALA A 104 32.06 -2.28 5.06
N SER A 105 31.43 -3.45 5.17
CA SER A 105 31.85 -4.51 6.10
C SER A 105 33.23 -5.12 5.78
N GLN A 106 33.75 -4.94 4.55
CA GLN A 106 35.04 -5.43 4.10
C GLN A 106 36.15 -4.37 4.20
N THR A 107 35.83 -3.14 4.58
CA THR A 107 36.77 -2.03 4.69
C THR A 107 37.37 -2.02 6.10
N PRO A 108 38.73 -2.14 6.24
CA PRO A 108 39.37 -2.21 7.55
C PRO A 108 39.13 -0.98 8.44
N ASP A 109 39.08 0.22 7.83
CA ASP A 109 38.86 1.49 8.51
C ASP A 109 37.52 2.10 8.10
N LEU A 110 36.44 1.65 8.76
CA LEU A 110 35.11 2.16 8.53
C LEU A 110 34.99 3.58 9.12
N SER A 111 34.98 4.60 8.24
CA SER A 111 34.82 6.00 8.69
C SER A 111 33.33 6.38 8.85
N TRP A 112 33.07 7.34 9.77
CA TRP A 112 31.73 7.90 9.94
C TRP A 112 31.17 8.54 8.65
N ASN A 113 32.01 9.10 7.79
CA ASN A 113 31.60 9.67 6.51
C ASN A 113 31.01 8.58 5.58
N MET A 114 31.55 7.38 5.61
CA MET A 114 31.03 6.24 4.85
C MET A 114 29.66 5.78 5.38
N ILE A 115 29.49 5.77 6.70
CA ILE A 115 28.18 5.48 7.33
C ILE A 115 27.16 6.55 6.96
N LEU A 116 27.53 7.83 7.00
CA LEU A 116 26.66 8.94 6.61
C LEU A 116 26.23 8.84 5.13
N SER A 117 27.13 8.45 4.23
CA SER A 117 26.78 8.20 2.81
C SER A 117 25.78 7.05 2.65
N LEU A 118 25.87 6.00 3.46
CA LEU A 118 24.90 4.90 3.46
C LEU A 118 23.53 5.36 3.96
N VAL A 119 23.50 6.21 4.98
CA VAL A 119 22.25 6.80 5.50
C VAL A 119 21.61 7.75 4.47
N GLN A 120 22.40 8.54 3.75
CA GLN A 120 21.87 9.41 2.68
C GLN A 120 21.26 8.60 1.55
N LEU A 121 21.92 7.56 1.07
CA LEU A 121 21.37 6.60 0.10
C LEU A 121 20.03 6.00 0.55
N SER A 122 19.93 5.64 1.83
CA SER A 122 18.70 5.12 2.41
C SER A 122 17.56 6.16 2.48
N ASN A 123 17.90 7.43 2.74
CA ASN A 123 16.92 8.50 2.91
C ASN A 123 16.39 9.06 1.58
N GLU A 124 17.21 9.13 0.53
CA GLU A 124 16.81 9.67 -0.77
C GLU A 124 15.66 8.85 -1.37
N GLU A 125 15.65 7.54 -1.22
CA GLU A 125 14.59 6.68 -1.75
C GLU A 125 13.40 6.53 -0.80
N THR A 126 13.59 6.63 0.50
CA THR A 126 12.46 6.73 1.44
C THR A 126 11.58 7.93 1.09
N ASN A 127 12.18 9.03 0.65
CA ASN A 127 11.48 10.21 0.17
C ASN A 127 10.68 9.95 -1.13
N ILE A 128 11.21 9.17 -2.05
CA ILE A 128 10.51 8.77 -3.30
C ILE A 128 9.32 7.88 -2.97
N ILE A 129 9.51 6.85 -2.14
CA ILE A 129 8.44 5.94 -1.71
C ILE A 129 7.33 6.70 -0.93
N GLU A 130 7.69 7.68 -0.09
CA GLU A 130 6.71 8.52 0.60
C GLU A 130 5.97 9.45 -0.36
N GLN A 131 6.63 10.00 -1.37
CA GLN A 131 5.97 10.79 -2.42
C GLN A 131 4.97 9.94 -3.20
N TYR A 132 5.31 8.70 -3.56
CA TYR A 132 4.38 7.75 -4.19
C TYR A 132 3.20 7.41 -3.29
N LYS A 133 3.41 7.22 -1.98
CA LYS A 133 2.34 6.95 -1.01
C LYS A 133 1.42 8.15 -0.77
N ASN A 134 1.94 9.36 -0.91
CA ASN A 134 1.21 10.61 -0.70
C ASN A 134 0.52 11.12 -1.98
N ALA A 135 0.79 10.53 -3.14
CA ALA A 135 0.07 10.83 -4.37
C ALA A 135 -1.41 10.44 -4.24
N LYS A 136 -2.30 11.43 -4.32
CA LYS A 136 -3.72 11.29 -3.95
C LYS A 136 -4.56 10.54 -4.97
N ASN A 137 -4.05 10.37 -6.20
CA ASN A 137 -4.77 9.70 -7.27
C ASN A 137 -3.78 9.04 -8.26
N LEU A 138 -4.31 8.21 -9.15
CA LEU A 138 -3.53 7.49 -10.15
C LEU A 138 -2.69 8.44 -11.04
N ASN A 139 -3.24 9.59 -11.43
CA ASN A 139 -2.54 10.57 -12.27
C ASN A 139 -1.35 11.20 -11.58
N ASP A 140 -1.46 11.51 -10.27
CA ASP A 140 -0.35 12.03 -9.49
C ASP A 140 0.78 10.98 -9.38
N ARG A 141 0.42 9.70 -9.27
CA ARG A 141 1.39 8.58 -9.24
C ARG A 141 2.05 8.37 -10.60
N ILE A 142 1.31 8.43 -11.70
CA ILE A 142 1.84 8.39 -13.06
C ILE A 142 2.85 9.52 -13.27
N SER A 143 2.50 10.75 -12.91
CA SER A 143 3.38 11.93 -13.04
C SER A 143 4.66 11.79 -12.21
N LEU A 144 4.59 11.20 -11.01
CA LEU A 144 5.75 10.91 -10.17
C LEU A 144 6.62 9.81 -10.78
N HIS A 145 6.01 8.76 -11.32
CA HIS A 145 6.73 7.68 -11.99
C HIS A 145 7.49 8.19 -13.21
N GLU A 146 6.85 9.01 -14.08
CA GLU A 146 7.50 9.65 -15.22
C GLU A 146 8.69 10.53 -14.82
N LYS A 147 8.60 11.21 -13.68
CA LYS A 147 9.65 12.12 -13.20
C LYS A 147 10.84 11.42 -12.59
N TYR A 148 10.62 10.31 -11.89
CA TYR A 148 11.65 9.65 -11.06
C TYR A 148 12.03 8.24 -11.51
N SER A 149 11.30 7.63 -12.46
CA SER A 149 11.62 6.31 -12.98
C SER A 149 12.94 6.32 -13.74
N THR A 150 13.79 5.36 -13.43
CA THR A 150 15.03 5.09 -14.18
C THR A 150 14.75 4.43 -15.53
N ASN A 151 13.53 3.95 -15.76
CA ASN A 151 13.09 3.35 -17.02
C ASN A 151 12.73 4.44 -18.03
N LYS A 152 13.68 4.80 -18.92
CA LYS A 152 13.53 5.84 -19.93
C LYS A 152 12.53 5.55 -21.05
N GLN A 153 12.01 4.32 -21.15
CA GLN A 153 11.03 3.96 -22.19
C GLN A 153 9.60 4.42 -21.87
N GLY A 154 9.37 4.95 -20.69
CA GLY A 154 8.10 5.53 -20.28
C GLY A 154 6.95 4.53 -20.37
N TRP A 155 6.26 4.33 -19.27
CA TRP A 155 5.10 3.45 -19.14
C TRP A 155 4.03 3.67 -20.24
N PHE A 156 3.81 4.92 -20.68
CA PHE A 156 2.89 5.27 -21.75
C PHE A 156 3.26 4.65 -23.13
N ASN A 157 4.55 4.61 -23.47
CA ASN A 157 4.98 4.05 -24.75
C ASN A 157 4.87 2.51 -24.80
N TRP A 158 4.96 1.86 -23.67
CA TRP A 158 4.76 0.41 -23.58
C TRP A 158 3.26 0.06 -23.69
N LEU A 159 2.37 0.86 -23.09
CA LEU A 159 0.93 0.59 -23.05
C LEU A 159 0.24 0.79 -24.42
N PHE A 160 0.76 1.66 -25.29
CA PHE A 160 0.16 2.02 -26.57
C PHE A 160 0.85 1.43 -27.80
N ASN A 161 1.94 0.66 -27.62
CA ASN A 161 2.69 0.03 -28.71
C ASN A 161 2.56 -1.51 -28.73
N GLN A 162 1.51 -2.08 -28.15
CA GLN A 162 1.16 -3.50 -28.31
C GLN A 162 -0.03 -3.70 -29.22
#